data_99b06e1eca8c674a4d2974e6bd9c020e
#
_entry.id   99b06e1eca8c674a4d2974e6bd9c020e
#
_cell.length_a   1.000
_cell.length_b   1.000
_cell.length_c   1.000
_cell.angle_alpha   90.00
_cell.angle_beta   90.00
_cell.angle_gamma   90.00
#
_symmetry.space_group_name_H-M   'P 1'
#
loop_
_entity.id
_entity.type
_entity.pdbx_description
1 polymer ?
#
loop_
_entity_poly.entity_id
_entity_poly.type
_entity_poly.pdbx_seq_one_letter_code
_entity_poly.pdbx_strand_id
1 'polypeptide(L)'
;MSSFDGHRHALTDRLDLRAVAEADVAALHRLTSDPVHSDHIPGGLQETPESTRAWIERFRGRWDITGLSYWTVRLRATGEVIGIGGAERRPGFWNLFYLLDSGFWGNGYATELARAAQRGAESIDPDLPLVAWIHEDNAPSQGVARRLGLTDYGLLGAAHWNGEPMHYWADREPGARLRSV
;
A
#
# COMPACT_ATOMS: atom_id res chain seq x y z
N MET A 1 8.10 9.52 -23.78
CA MET A 1 7.05 9.49 -22.75
C MET A 1 6.80 8.01 -22.45
N SER A 2 7.01 7.59 -21.20
CA SER A 2 6.74 6.19 -20.81
C SER A 2 5.24 5.94 -20.91
N SER A 3 4.82 4.77 -21.40
CA SER A 3 3.41 4.36 -21.49
C SER A 3 2.73 4.24 -20.10
N PHE A 4 3.47 4.47 -19.01
CA PHE A 4 3.04 4.32 -17.62
C PHE A 4 2.74 5.64 -16.89
N ASP A 5 2.79 6.78 -17.57
CA ASP A 5 2.55 8.08 -16.90
C ASP A 5 1.12 8.24 -16.33
N GLY A 6 0.16 7.50 -16.87
CA GLY A 6 -1.26 7.63 -16.52
C GLY A 6 -1.62 7.25 -15.08
N HIS A 7 -0.77 6.46 -14.38
CA HIS A 7 -1.06 6.03 -13.00
C HIS A 7 -0.33 6.86 -11.93
N ARG A 8 0.58 7.75 -12.32
CA ARG A 8 1.33 8.58 -11.36
C ARG A 8 0.46 9.60 -10.63
N HIS A 9 -0.68 9.93 -11.21
CA HIS A 9 -1.68 10.80 -10.62
C HIS A 9 -3.07 10.19 -10.84
N ALA A 10 -3.82 10.00 -9.76
CA ALA A 10 -5.19 9.53 -9.81
C ALA A 10 -6.07 10.34 -8.85
N LEU A 11 -7.27 10.64 -9.29
CA LEU A 11 -8.30 11.28 -8.47
C LEU A 11 -9.39 10.26 -8.17
N THR A 12 -9.82 10.24 -6.92
CA THR A 12 -11.02 9.54 -6.48
C THR A 12 -12.07 10.57 -6.03
N ASP A 13 -13.14 10.16 -5.41
CA ASP A 13 -14.17 11.10 -4.94
C ASP A 13 -13.60 12.10 -3.92
N ARG A 14 -12.74 11.63 -3.00
CA ARG A 14 -12.22 12.43 -1.88
C ARG A 14 -10.70 12.54 -1.84
N LEU A 15 -9.98 11.70 -2.60
CA LEU A 15 -8.52 11.61 -2.56
C LEU A 15 -7.86 12.12 -3.84
N ASP A 16 -6.74 12.80 -3.66
CA ASP A 16 -5.76 13.15 -4.67
C ASP A 16 -4.51 12.29 -4.42
N LEU A 17 -4.30 11.31 -5.30
CA LEU A 17 -3.26 10.30 -5.22
C LEU A 17 -2.13 10.69 -6.17
N ARG A 18 -0.94 10.99 -5.64
CA ARG A 18 0.22 11.39 -6.43
C ARG A 18 1.40 10.47 -6.17
N ALA A 19 2.08 10.04 -7.21
CA ALA A 19 3.32 9.27 -7.07
C ALA A 19 4.22 9.93 -6.03
N VAL A 20 4.64 9.15 -5.01
CA VAL A 20 5.43 9.68 -3.90
C VAL A 20 6.70 10.39 -4.39
N ALA A 21 7.00 11.55 -3.82
CA ALA A 21 8.07 12.43 -4.25
C ALA A 21 8.93 12.90 -3.07
N GLU A 22 10.10 13.44 -3.36
CA GLU A 22 11.01 14.03 -2.34
C GLU A 22 10.34 15.10 -1.48
N ALA A 23 9.48 15.90 -2.09
CA ALA A 23 8.73 16.95 -1.38
C ALA A 23 7.77 16.42 -0.31
N ASP A 24 7.46 15.13 -0.34
CA ASP A 24 6.55 14.49 0.61
C ASP A 24 7.26 14.00 1.90
N VAL A 25 8.61 13.98 1.92
CA VAL A 25 9.40 13.44 3.04
C VAL A 25 8.95 14.00 4.39
N ALA A 26 8.84 15.33 4.51
CA ALA A 26 8.49 15.94 5.79
C ALA A 26 7.08 15.56 6.28
N ALA A 27 6.11 15.46 5.36
CA ALA A 27 4.75 15.07 5.69
C ALA A 27 4.66 13.58 6.04
N LEU A 28 5.33 12.72 5.26
CA LEU A 28 5.35 11.29 5.50
C LEU A 28 6.20 10.89 6.72
N HIS A 29 7.24 11.68 7.05
CA HIS A 29 8.03 11.42 8.25
C HIS A 29 7.19 11.56 9.53
N ARG A 30 6.32 12.56 9.62
CA ARG A 30 5.39 12.68 10.76
C ARG A 30 4.53 11.42 10.93
N LEU A 31 4.10 10.83 9.82
CA LEU A 31 3.32 9.60 9.82
C LEU A 31 4.16 8.36 10.16
N THR A 32 5.33 8.21 9.54
CA THR A 32 6.16 7.01 9.66
C THR A 32 7.01 6.98 10.94
N SER A 33 7.11 8.09 11.66
CA SER A 33 7.75 8.17 12.98
C SER A 33 6.77 8.10 14.15
N ASP A 34 5.45 8.14 13.89
CA ASP A 34 4.44 8.07 14.93
C ASP A 34 4.37 6.65 15.53
N PRO A 35 4.56 6.50 16.86
CA PRO A 35 4.48 5.20 17.52
C PRO A 35 3.18 4.42 17.31
N VAL A 36 2.07 5.10 17.04
CA VAL A 36 0.77 4.44 16.73
C VAL A 36 0.86 3.52 15.51
N HIS A 37 1.86 3.71 14.66
CA HIS A 37 2.09 2.94 13.44
C HIS A 37 3.21 1.89 13.57
N SER A 38 3.79 1.68 14.77
CA SER A 38 4.93 0.76 14.97
C SER A 38 4.69 -0.62 14.37
N ASP A 39 3.48 -1.15 14.54
CA ASP A 39 3.09 -2.48 14.12
C ASP A 39 2.60 -2.54 12.65
N HIS A 40 2.62 -1.41 11.94
CA HIS A 40 2.05 -1.29 10.59
C HIS A 40 3.07 -0.91 9.52
N ILE A 41 4.31 -0.56 9.91
CA ILE A 41 5.34 -0.12 8.95
C ILE A 41 6.37 -1.21 8.69
N PRO A 42 6.53 -1.64 7.42
CA PRO A 42 7.57 -2.58 7.02
C PRO A 42 8.97 -2.09 7.40
N GLY A 43 9.64 -2.83 8.29
CA GLY A 43 10.97 -2.46 8.79
C GLY A 43 10.96 -1.51 9.97
N GLY A 44 9.78 -1.28 10.58
CA GLY A 44 9.62 -0.45 11.77
C GLY A 44 9.50 1.05 11.48
N LEU A 45 9.37 1.82 12.56
CA LEU A 45 9.27 3.28 12.48
C LEU A 45 10.51 3.90 11.82
N GLN A 46 10.28 4.99 11.08
CA GLN A 46 11.36 5.77 10.50
C GLN A 46 11.80 6.85 11.50
N GLU A 47 12.91 6.62 12.18
CA GLU A 47 13.37 7.47 13.29
C GLU A 47 13.86 8.85 12.83
N THR A 48 14.30 8.98 11.58
CA THR A 48 14.81 10.23 11.02
C THR A 48 14.19 10.58 9.66
N PRO A 49 14.19 11.86 9.26
CA PRO A 49 13.78 12.23 7.91
C PRO A 49 14.61 11.55 6.82
N GLU A 50 15.88 11.26 7.08
CA GLU A 50 16.78 10.55 6.16
C GLU A 50 16.34 9.09 5.97
N SER A 51 15.94 8.41 7.05
CA SER A 51 15.40 7.05 6.94
C SER A 51 14.06 7.02 6.20
N THR A 52 13.18 8.01 6.44
CA THR A 52 11.95 8.17 5.66
C THR A 52 12.25 8.41 4.18
N ARG A 53 13.21 9.29 3.86
CA ARG A 53 13.66 9.54 2.48
C ARG A 53 14.14 8.24 1.81
N ALA A 54 15.01 7.48 2.46
CA ALA A 54 15.50 6.21 1.95
C ALA A 54 14.37 5.18 1.77
N TRP A 55 13.37 5.21 2.66
CA TRP A 55 12.20 4.33 2.58
C TRP A 55 11.33 4.66 1.37
N ILE A 56 10.98 5.92 1.12
CA ILE A 56 10.15 6.33 -0.02
C ILE A 56 10.90 6.24 -1.35
N GLU A 57 12.22 6.40 -1.37
CA GLU A 57 13.04 6.31 -2.60
C GLU A 57 12.89 4.93 -3.26
N ARG A 58 12.74 3.87 -2.46
CA ARG A 58 12.48 2.52 -2.97
C ARG A 58 11.19 2.44 -3.82
N PHE A 59 10.19 3.25 -3.49
CA PHE A 59 8.91 3.27 -4.21
C PHE A 59 8.95 4.19 -5.41
N ARG A 60 9.73 5.27 -5.35
CA ARG A 60 9.89 6.22 -6.47
C ARG A 60 10.43 5.54 -7.72
N GLY A 61 11.49 4.75 -7.59
CA GLY A 61 12.07 4.03 -8.72
C GLY A 61 11.14 2.98 -9.34
N ARG A 62 10.18 2.46 -8.58
CA ARG A 62 9.22 1.46 -9.07
C ARG A 62 8.26 2.01 -10.12
N TRP A 63 7.91 3.28 -10.04
CA TRP A 63 7.04 3.95 -11.01
C TRP A 63 7.55 3.83 -12.45
N ASP A 64 8.87 3.95 -12.66
CA ASP A 64 9.49 3.85 -13.98
C ASP A 64 9.57 2.41 -14.49
N ILE A 65 9.65 1.44 -13.58
CA ILE A 65 9.85 0.03 -13.89
C ILE A 65 8.52 -0.69 -14.12
N THR A 66 7.52 -0.44 -13.28
CA THR A 66 6.29 -1.25 -13.25
C THR A 66 5.03 -0.46 -13.57
N GLY A 67 5.11 0.87 -13.65
CA GLY A 67 3.99 1.74 -14.00
C GLY A 67 3.03 2.01 -12.83
N LEU A 68 3.18 1.31 -11.70
CA LEU A 68 2.39 1.50 -10.50
C LEU A 68 3.27 1.23 -9.26
N SER A 69 3.10 2.08 -8.23
CA SER A 69 3.72 1.95 -6.92
C SER A 69 2.88 2.70 -5.89
N TYR A 70 3.50 3.21 -4.83
CA TYR A 70 2.76 3.90 -3.78
C TYR A 70 2.63 5.39 -4.06
N TRP A 71 1.41 5.89 -3.84
CA TRP A 71 1.08 7.31 -3.88
C TRP A 71 1.20 7.94 -2.51
N THR A 72 1.57 9.21 -2.45
CA THR A 72 1.20 10.09 -1.35
C THR A 72 -0.29 10.36 -1.45
N VAL A 73 -1.01 10.13 -0.36
CA VAL A 73 -2.46 10.26 -0.27
C VAL A 73 -2.81 11.62 0.31
N ARG A 74 -3.56 12.42 -0.44
CA ARG A 74 -4.01 13.76 -0.03
C ARG A 74 -5.53 13.84 -0.04
N LEU A 75 -6.08 14.63 0.87
CA LEU A 75 -7.48 15.03 0.79
C LEU A 75 -7.66 16.04 -0.35
N ARG A 76 -8.62 15.81 -1.24
CA ARG A 76 -8.93 16.76 -2.33
C ARG A 76 -9.43 18.11 -1.81
N ALA A 77 -10.16 18.09 -0.69
CA ALA A 77 -10.77 19.31 -0.13
C ALA A 77 -9.74 20.29 0.44
N THR A 78 -8.64 19.79 1.02
CA THR A 78 -7.68 20.60 1.75
C THR A 78 -6.26 20.55 1.19
N GLY A 79 -5.93 19.51 0.39
CA GLY A 79 -4.57 19.21 -0.04
C GLY A 79 -3.70 18.55 1.05
N GLU A 80 -4.26 18.30 2.23
CA GLU A 80 -3.57 17.73 3.37
C GLU A 80 -3.09 16.30 3.07
N VAL A 81 -1.84 16.00 3.39
CA VAL A 81 -1.28 14.65 3.31
C VAL A 81 -1.78 13.84 4.50
N ILE A 82 -2.52 12.79 4.20
CA ILE A 82 -3.11 11.89 5.19
C ILE A 82 -2.52 10.48 5.16
N GLY A 83 -1.57 10.19 4.27
CA GLY A 83 -0.98 8.88 4.21
C GLY A 83 -0.17 8.58 2.95
N ILE A 84 0.19 7.30 2.84
CA ILE A 84 0.87 6.70 1.69
C ILE A 84 0.24 5.32 1.43
N GLY A 85 0.17 4.91 0.16
CA GLY A 85 -0.27 3.55 -0.21
C GLY A 85 -0.51 3.39 -1.69
N GLY A 86 -0.83 2.17 -2.09
CA GLY A 86 -1.02 1.79 -3.48
C GLY A 86 -0.75 0.31 -3.70
N ALA A 87 -0.42 -0.08 -4.92
CA ALA A 87 0.00 -1.43 -5.24
C ALA A 87 1.40 -1.44 -5.86
N GLU A 88 2.26 -2.32 -5.39
CA GLU A 88 3.61 -2.51 -5.91
C GLU A 88 3.75 -3.90 -6.53
N ARG A 89 4.31 -3.96 -7.74
CA ARG A 89 4.56 -5.25 -8.38
C ARG A 89 5.68 -6.02 -7.68
N ARG A 90 5.38 -7.26 -7.31
CA ARG A 90 6.29 -8.26 -6.78
C ARG A 90 6.37 -9.45 -7.72
N PRO A 91 7.34 -10.36 -7.58
CA PRO A 91 7.36 -11.59 -8.37
C PRO A 91 6.08 -12.41 -8.17
N GLY A 92 5.20 -12.41 -9.19
CA GLY A 92 3.98 -13.20 -9.22
C GLY A 92 2.73 -12.56 -8.60
N PHE A 93 2.78 -11.31 -8.10
CA PHE A 93 1.61 -10.63 -7.55
C PHE A 93 1.78 -9.10 -7.46
N TRP A 94 0.66 -8.40 -7.24
CA TRP A 94 0.62 -7.01 -6.81
C TRP A 94 0.48 -6.95 -5.30
N ASN A 95 1.42 -6.31 -4.60
CA ASN A 95 1.37 -6.10 -3.15
C ASN A 95 0.60 -4.82 -2.82
N LEU A 96 -0.57 -4.96 -2.25
CA LEU A 96 -1.36 -3.84 -1.71
C LEU A 96 -0.80 -3.43 -0.36
N PHE A 97 -0.52 -2.14 -0.21
CA PHE A 97 -0.12 -1.55 1.06
C PHE A 97 -0.75 -0.17 1.23
N TYR A 98 -1.08 0.19 2.45
CA TYR A 98 -1.49 1.54 2.84
C TYR A 98 -1.16 1.80 4.30
N LEU A 99 -0.82 3.05 4.58
CA LEU A 99 -0.62 3.61 5.89
C LEU A 99 -1.28 4.98 5.91
N LEU A 100 -2.29 5.17 6.77
CA LEU A 100 -3.02 6.43 6.92
C LEU A 100 -2.87 6.95 8.34
N ASP A 101 -2.75 8.25 8.49
CA ASP A 101 -2.75 8.95 9.77
C ASP A 101 -3.99 8.54 10.58
N SER A 102 -3.77 8.24 11.87
CA SER A 102 -4.79 7.71 12.78
C SER A 102 -5.98 8.66 12.95
N GLY A 103 -5.77 9.96 12.81
CA GLY A 103 -6.83 10.96 12.84
C GLY A 103 -7.86 10.83 11.71
N PHE A 104 -7.52 10.08 10.66
CA PHE A 104 -8.38 9.86 9.49
C PHE A 104 -8.94 8.44 9.39
N TRP A 105 -8.71 7.59 10.39
CA TRP A 105 -9.26 6.24 10.42
C TRP A 105 -10.80 6.26 10.54
N GLY A 106 -11.45 5.17 10.16
CA GLY A 106 -12.91 5.04 10.23
C GLY A 106 -13.69 5.77 9.12
N ASN A 107 -13.05 6.65 8.33
CA ASN A 107 -13.70 7.44 7.28
C ASN A 107 -13.81 6.73 5.92
N GLY A 108 -13.29 5.51 5.78
CA GLY A 108 -13.32 4.74 4.55
C GLY A 108 -12.24 5.12 3.52
N TYR A 109 -11.31 6.01 3.84
CA TYR A 109 -10.23 6.43 2.93
C TYR A 109 -9.31 5.27 2.52
N ALA A 110 -9.00 4.35 3.44
CA ALA A 110 -8.20 3.16 3.11
C ALA A 110 -8.87 2.29 2.04
N THR A 111 -10.21 2.10 2.12
CA THR A 111 -10.97 1.35 1.11
C THR A 111 -10.99 2.07 -0.23
N GLU A 112 -11.12 3.39 -0.23
CA GLU A 112 -11.13 4.22 -1.43
C GLU A 112 -9.79 4.18 -2.16
N LEU A 113 -8.69 4.36 -1.42
CA LEU A 113 -7.32 4.21 -1.91
C LEU A 113 -7.05 2.80 -2.47
N ALA A 114 -7.40 1.78 -1.70
CA ALA A 114 -7.17 0.39 -2.08
C ALA A 114 -7.93 -0.02 -3.36
N ARG A 115 -9.15 0.49 -3.57
CA ARG A 115 -9.90 0.32 -4.83
C ARG A 115 -9.21 1.02 -6.00
N ALA A 116 -8.61 2.19 -5.80
CA ALA A 116 -7.84 2.84 -6.84
C ALA A 116 -6.59 2.02 -7.19
N ALA A 117 -5.90 1.48 -6.18
CA ALA A 117 -4.75 0.60 -6.36
C ALA A 117 -5.11 -0.70 -7.11
N GLN A 118 -6.23 -1.32 -6.75
CA GLN A 118 -6.75 -2.51 -7.42
C GLN A 118 -7.01 -2.24 -8.91
N ARG A 119 -7.74 -1.17 -9.24
CA ARG A 119 -7.99 -0.79 -10.66
C ARG A 119 -6.71 -0.49 -11.42
N GLY A 120 -5.73 0.17 -10.77
CA GLY A 120 -4.43 0.42 -11.38
C GLY A 120 -3.66 -0.87 -11.69
N ALA A 121 -3.63 -1.79 -10.74
CA ALA A 121 -2.99 -3.10 -10.89
C ALA A 121 -3.65 -3.93 -12.02
N GLU A 122 -4.97 -4.03 -12.00
CA GLU A 122 -5.76 -4.73 -13.02
C GLU A 122 -5.56 -4.16 -14.43
N SER A 123 -5.41 -2.83 -14.57
CA SER A 123 -5.22 -2.19 -15.85
C SER A 123 -3.83 -2.41 -16.47
N ILE A 124 -2.83 -2.72 -15.63
CA ILE A 124 -1.44 -2.96 -16.06
C ILE A 124 -1.20 -4.45 -16.32
N ASP A 125 -1.59 -5.30 -15.39
CA ASP A 125 -1.38 -6.73 -15.46
C ASP A 125 -2.51 -7.47 -14.71
N PRO A 126 -3.64 -7.75 -15.41
CA PRO A 126 -4.81 -8.39 -14.82
C PRO A 126 -4.59 -9.87 -14.45
N ASP A 127 -3.51 -10.49 -14.95
CA ASP A 127 -3.20 -11.89 -14.68
C ASP A 127 -2.55 -12.09 -13.32
N LEU A 128 -1.96 -11.03 -12.75
CA LEU A 128 -1.36 -11.08 -11.41
C LEU A 128 -2.42 -10.86 -10.33
N PRO A 129 -2.44 -11.68 -9.27
CA PRO A 129 -3.30 -11.45 -8.13
C PRO A 129 -2.94 -10.17 -7.36
N LEU A 130 -3.96 -9.49 -6.84
CA LEU A 130 -3.78 -8.45 -5.83
C LEU A 130 -3.73 -9.09 -4.46
N VAL A 131 -2.66 -8.84 -3.72
CA VAL A 131 -2.37 -9.46 -2.42
C VAL A 131 -2.20 -8.41 -1.34
N ALA A 132 -2.80 -8.64 -0.20
CA ALA A 132 -2.53 -7.92 1.03
C ALA A 132 -2.07 -8.91 2.12
N TRP A 133 -0.94 -8.61 2.75
CA TRP A 133 -0.47 -9.32 3.92
C TRP A 133 -1.01 -8.62 5.16
N ILE A 134 -1.81 -9.31 5.97
CA ILE A 134 -2.53 -8.70 7.09
C ILE A 134 -2.33 -9.56 8.33
N HIS A 135 -1.87 -8.90 9.41
CA HIS A 135 -1.78 -9.55 10.72
C HIS A 135 -3.16 -9.98 11.23
N GLU A 136 -3.24 -11.10 11.96
CA GLU A 136 -4.52 -11.64 12.44
C GLU A 136 -5.28 -10.67 13.36
N ASP A 137 -4.58 -9.83 14.12
CA ASP A 137 -5.17 -8.84 15.01
C ASP A 137 -5.52 -7.52 14.31
N ASN A 138 -5.18 -7.35 13.01
CA ASN A 138 -5.47 -6.13 12.28
C ASN A 138 -6.87 -6.15 11.65
N ALA A 139 -7.90 -6.18 12.51
CA ALA A 139 -9.30 -6.18 12.10
C ALA A 139 -9.70 -5.02 11.16
N PRO A 140 -9.19 -3.77 11.32
CA PRO A 140 -9.44 -2.69 10.35
C PRO A 140 -9.00 -3.04 8.93
N SER A 141 -7.76 -3.54 8.75
CA SER A 141 -7.24 -3.92 7.43
C SER A 141 -7.95 -5.14 6.85
N GLN A 142 -8.32 -6.12 7.66
CA GLN A 142 -9.19 -7.23 7.22
C GLN A 142 -10.55 -6.72 6.71
N GLY A 143 -11.12 -5.71 7.38
CA GLY A 143 -12.33 -5.04 6.93
C GLY A 143 -12.19 -4.38 5.56
N VAL A 144 -11.04 -3.75 5.28
CA VAL A 144 -10.73 -3.20 3.96
C VAL A 144 -10.62 -4.33 2.92
N ALA A 145 -9.85 -5.38 3.22
CA ALA A 145 -9.67 -6.53 2.32
C ALA A 145 -11.01 -7.15 1.91
N ARG A 146 -11.90 -7.41 2.87
CA ARG A 146 -13.27 -7.92 2.59
C ARG A 146 -14.06 -6.99 1.67
N ARG A 147 -13.98 -5.65 1.86
CA ARG A 147 -14.68 -4.67 1.00
C ARG A 147 -14.12 -4.59 -0.42
N LEU A 148 -12.87 -5.02 -0.63
CA LEU A 148 -12.27 -5.18 -1.95
C LEU A 148 -12.64 -6.51 -2.61
N GLY A 149 -13.27 -7.44 -1.90
CA GLY A 149 -13.56 -8.78 -2.39
C GLY A 149 -12.37 -9.75 -2.24
N LEU A 150 -11.36 -9.39 -1.44
CA LEU A 150 -10.25 -10.31 -1.16
C LEU A 150 -10.71 -11.42 -0.21
N THR A 151 -10.21 -12.62 -0.47
CA THR A 151 -10.41 -13.82 0.36
C THR A 151 -9.18 -14.06 1.22
N ASP A 152 -9.39 -14.45 2.47
CA ASP A 152 -8.33 -14.90 3.37
C ASP A 152 -7.97 -16.36 3.05
N TYR A 153 -6.75 -16.58 2.62
CA TYR A 153 -6.21 -17.91 2.34
C TYR A 153 -5.35 -18.46 3.50
N GLY A 154 -5.39 -17.78 4.64
CA GLY A 154 -4.66 -18.18 5.85
C GLY A 154 -3.18 -17.82 5.81
N LEU A 155 -2.41 -18.51 6.64
CA LEU A 155 -0.97 -18.34 6.75
C LEU A 155 -0.28 -19.08 5.60
N LEU A 156 0.30 -18.35 4.65
CA LEU A 156 1.02 -18.93 3.52
C LEU A 156 2.50 -18.57 3.59
N GLY A 157 3.36 -19.60 3.50
CA GLY A 157 4.81 -19.41 3.42
C GLY A 157 5.44 -18.80 4.66
N ALA A 158 6.60 -18.18 4.44
CA ALA A 158 7.42 -17.54 5.48
C ALA A 158 7.17 -16.02 5.58
N ALA A 159 6.01 -15.52 5.14
CA ALA A 159 5.69 -14.11 5.28
C ALA A 159 5.50 -13.79 6.76
N HIS A 160 6.48 -13.12 7.33
CA HIS A 160 6.48 -12.67 8.70
C HIS A 160 6.64 -11.15 8.74
N TRP A 161 5.97 -10.55 9.71
CA TRP A 161 6.10 -9.14 10.04
C TRP A 161 6.56 -9.03 11.49
N ASN A 162 7.72 -8.44 11.72
CA ASN A 162 8.32 -8.38 13.07
C ASN A 162 8.38 -9.75 13.78
N GLY A 163 8.54 -10.85 13.01
CA GLY A 163 8.53 -12.21 13.52
C GLY A 163 7.16 -12.86 13.66
N GLU A 164 6.08 -12.12 13.40
CA GLU A 164 4.72 -12.62 13.48
C GLU A 164 4.20 -13.07 12.12
N PRO A 165 3.43 -14.17 12.06
CA PRO A 165 2.89 -14.67 10.81
C PRO A 165 1.79 -13.75 10.25
N MET A 166 1.75 -13.63 8.93
CA MET A 166 0.78 -12.79 8.23
C MET A 166 -0.20 -13.65 7.44
N HIS A 167 -1.48 -13.29 7.50
CA HIS A 167 -2.51 -13.85 6.63
C HIS A 167 -2.38 -13.33 5.20
N TYR A 168 -2.54 -14.23 4.25
CA TYR A 168 -2.53 -13.94 2.83
C TYR A 168 -3.96 -13.66 2.34
N TRP A 169 -4.25 -12.41 2.05
CA TRP A 169 -5.53 -11.98 1.46
C TRP A 169 -5.34 -11.69 -0.01
N ALA A 170 -6.17 -12.29 -0.88
CA ALA A 170 -6.05 -12.10 -2.32
C ALA A 170 -7.39 -12.12 -3.04
N ASP A 171 -7.42 -11.53 -4.24
CA ASP A 171 -8.58 -11.52 -5.14
C ASP A 171 -8.81 -12.87 -5.85
N ARG A 172 -7.82 -13.76 -5.81
CA ARG A 172 -7.87 -15.12 -6.39
C ARG A 172 -6.94 -16.06 -5.65
N GLU A 173 -7.15 -17.36 -5.87
CA GLU A 173 -6.33 -18.39 -5.23
C GLU A 173 -4.85 -18.25 -5.56
N PRO A 174 -3.95 -18.32 -4.55
CA PRO A 174 -2.51 -18.20 -4.77
C PRO A 174 -1.99 -19.36 -5.63
N GLY A 175 -1.23 -19.03 -6.66
CA GLY A 175 -0.54 -20.02 -7.48
C GLY A 175 0.50 -20.81 -6.68
N ALA A 176 0.92 -21.96 -7.22
CA ALA A 176 1.87 -22.87 -6.55
C ALA A 176 3.17 -22.18 -6.08
N ARG A 177 3.63 -21.17 -6.81
CA ARG A 177 4.85 -20.39 -6.45
C ARG A 177 4.69 -19.58 -5.17
N LEU A 178 3.49 -19.11 -4.84
CA LEU A 178 3.22 -18.32 -3.62
C LEU A 178 2.99 -19.22 -2.39
N ARG A 179 2.70 -20.50 -2.59
CA ARG A 179 2.56 -21.49 -1.53
C ARG A 179 3.91 -22.04 -1.02
N SER A 180 5.00 -21.74 -1.75
CA SER A 180 6.34 -22.30 -1.51
C SER A 180 7.35 -21.25 -1.02
N VAL A 181 6.93 -20.01 -0.76
CA VAL A 181 7.80 -18.90 -0.31
C VAL A 181 7.80 -18.78 1.20
#